data_a9c595db219d1f0bbe073d669437a77d
#
_entry.id   a9c595db219d1f0bbe073d669437a77d
#
_cell.length_a   1.000
_cell.length_b   1.000
_cell.length_c   1.000
_cell.angle_alpha   90.00
_cell.angle_beta   90.00
_cell.angle_gamma   90.00
#
_symmetry.space_group_name_H-M   'P 1'
#
loop_
_entity.id
_entity.type
_entity.pdbx_description
1 polymer ?
#
loop_
_entity_poly.entity_id
_entity_poly.type
_entity_poly.pdbx_seq_one_letter_code
_entity_poly.pdbx_strand_id
1 'polypeptide(L)'
;ALNKINSKRNYILVTTIEAAMQKLPAKQLLYKNTLKFKVGEIHSLDKIKQNLVNLGYTRCDLIEGRGQFSLRGGILDISINDAIGVRVEFCHNYIYYHIISLPSLLL
;
A
#
# COMPACT_ATOMS: atom_id res chain seq x y z
N ALA A 1 9.28 13.78 4.28
CA ALA A 1 8.53 13.31 5.39
C ALA A 1 8.30 11.81 5.34
N LEU A 2 7.52 11.32 4.37
CA LEU A 2 7.30 9.88 4.24
C LEU A 2 8.61 9.12 3.99
N ASN A 3 9.49 9.70 3.19
CA ASN A 3 10.78 9.08 2.89
C ASN A 3 11.66 8.95 4.12
N LYS A 4 11.64 9.94 5.00
CA LYS A 4 12.43 9.89 6.23
C LYS A 4 11.90 8.83 7.18
N ILE A 5 10.60 8.71 7.31
CA ILE A 5 9.98 7.70 8.16
C ILE A 5 10.33 6.31 7.64
N ASN A 6 10.21 6.10 6.34
CA ASN A 6 10.48 4.81 5.72
C ASN A 6 11.95 4.43 5.77
N SER A 7 12.85 5.40 5.62
CA SER A 7 14.27 5.11 5.64
C SER A 7 14.76 4.59 7.00
N LYS A 8 14.16 5.06 8.11
CA LYS A 8 14.52 4.59 9.44
C LYS A 8 13.88 3.28 9.80
N ARG A 9 12.61 3.08 9.44
CA ARG A 9 11.82 1.93 9.86
C ARG A 9 11.65 0.88 8.79
N ASN A 10 11.97 1.24 7.56
CA ASN A 10 11.99 0.32 6.44
C ASN A 10 10.66 -0.41 6.20
N TYR A 11 9.57 0.31 6.38
CA TYR A 11 8.24 -0.23 6.12
C TYR A 11 7.30 0.84 5.55
N ILE A 12 6.19 0.36 4.97
CA ILE A 12 5.13 1.21 4.42
C ILE A 12 3.83 0.90 5.16
N LEU A 13 3.12 1.95 5.57
CA LEU A 13 1.79 1.83 6.16
C LEU A 13 0.75 2.32 5.16
N VAL A 14 -0.28 1.51 4.96
CA VAL A 14 -1.43 1.86 4.12
C VAL A 14 -2.67 1.97 5.00
N THR A 15 -3.30 3.14 4.96
CA THR A 15 -4.49 3.42 5.77
C THR A 15 -5.74 3.31 4.91
N THR A 16 -6.91 3.53 5.52
CA THR A 16 -8.16 3.57 4.78
C THR A 16 -8.12 4.67 3.72
N ILE A 17 -8.89 4.49 2.66
CA ILE A 17 -9.02 5.52 1.62
C ILE A 17 -9.48 6.83 2.25
N GLU A 18 -10.44 6.76 3.14
CA GLU A 18 -10.98 7.94 3.80
C GLU A 18 -9.88 8.70 4.56
N ALA A 19 -9.07 7.98 5.33
CA ALA A 19 -7.96 8.59 6.07
C ALA A 19 -6.89 9.15 5.14
N ALA A 20 -6.61 8.47 4.04
CA ALA A 20 -5.61 8.91 3.08
C ALA A 20 -6.03 10.19 2.35
N MET A 21 -7.33 10.41 2.18
CA MET A 21 -7.87 11.61 1.53
C MET A 21 -8.00 12.79 2.50
N GLN A 22 -8.15 12.50 3.78
CA GLN A 22 -8.22 13.51 4.82
C GLN A 22 -6.83 13.66 5.41
N LYS A 23 -6.21 14.77 5.33
CA LYS A 23 -4.85 14.97 5.87
C LYS A 23 -4.86 14.88 7.39
N LEU A 24 -5.05 13.68 7.92
CA LEU A 24 -5.08 13.43 9.35
C LEU A 24 -3.66 13.39 9.93
N PRO A 25 -3.49 13.79 11.21
CA PRO A 25 -2.20 13.65 11.88
C PRO A 25 -1.74 12.21 11.90
N ALA A 26 -0.43 12.00 11.79
CA ALA A 26 0.15 10.66 11.73
C ALA A 26 -0.25 9.78 12.92
N LYS A 27 -0.43 10.38 14.10
CA LYS A 27 -0.83 9.63 15.29
C LYS A 27 -2.20 8.99 15.14
N GLN A 28 -3.14 9.69 14.50
CA GLN A 28 -4.47 9.14 14.29
C GLN A 28 -4.48 8.04 13.24
N LEU A 29 -3.59 8.12 12.26
CA LEU A 29 -3.47 7.10 11.24
C LEU A 29 -2.95 5.78 11.80
N LEU A 30 -2.06 5.84 12.80
CA LEU A 30 -1.45 4.65 13.37
C LEU A 30 -2.41 3.79 14.20
N TYR A 31 -3.48 4.36 14.72
CA TYR A 31 -4.41 3.65 15.60
C TYR A 31 -5.65 3.12 14.90
N LYS A 32 -5.79 3.37 13.62
CA LYS A 32 -6.92 2.85 12.87
C LYS A 32 -6.47 1.76 11.92
N ASN A 33 -7.41 1.11 11.30
CA ASN A 33 -7.13 0.00 10.39
C ASN A 33 -6.03 0.37 9.41
N THR A 34 -4.85 -0.18 9.62
CA THR A 34 -3.72 0.02 8.73
C THR A 34 -3.18 -1.33 8.30
N LEU A 35 -2.57 -1.34 7.14
CA LEU A 35 -1.88 -2.50 6.61
C LEU A 35 -0.41 -2.14 6.49
N LYS A 36 0.46 -2.93 7.13
CA LYS A 36 1.90 -2.66 7.13
C LYS A 36 2.63 -3.61 6.22
N PHE A 37 3.51 -3.05 5.39
CA PHE A 37 4.39 -3.83 4.52
C PHE A 37 5.84 -3.53 4.89
N LYS A 38 6.57 -4.55 5.26
CA LYS A 38 7.99 -4.42 5.59
C LYS A 38 8.77 -5.51 4.87
N VAL A 39 9.89 -5.14 4.25
CA VAL A 39 10.77 -6.12 3.61
C VAL A 39 11.20 -7.15 4.64
N GLY A 40 11.10 -8.41 4.27
CA GLY A 40 11.42 -9.53 5.15
C GLY A 40 10.20 -10.17 5.81
N GLU A 41 9.05 -9.52 5.77
CA GLU A 41 7.83 -10.09 6.35
C GLU A 41 7.16 -11.06 5.40
N ILE A 42 6.45 -12.01 5.97
CA ILE A 42 5.65 -12.99 5.24
C ILE A 42 4.20 -12.60 5.40
N HIS A 43 3.49 -12.49 4.29
CA HIS A 43 2.07 -12.15 4.27
C HIS A 43 1.30 -13.11 3.38
N SER A 44 0.09 -13.45 3.80
CA SER A 44 -0.84 -14.14 2.92
C SER A 44 -1.40 -13.17 1.90
N LEU A 45 -1.20 -13.44 0.61
CA LEU A 45 -1.71 -12.58 -0.44
C LEU A 45 -3.23 -12.47 -0.42
N ASP A 46 -3.91 -13.54 -0.06
CA ASP A 46 -5.38 -13.51 0.05
C ASP A 46 -5.83 -12.59 1.19
N LYS A 47 -5.12 -12.61 2.31
CA LYS A 47 -5.43 -11.71 3.42
C LYS A 47 -5.17 -10.26 3.05
N ILE A 48 -4.10 -10.00 2.31
CA ILE A 48 -3.80 -8.65 1.85
C ILE A 48 -4.91 -8.12 0.96
N LYS A 49 -5.39 -8.92 0.01
CA LYS A 49 -6.50 -8.53 -0.84
C LYS A 49 -7.75 -8.20 -0.02
N GLN A 50 -8.07 -9.06 0.93
CA GLN A 50 -9.21 -8.85 1.80
C GLN A 50 -9.07 -7.58 2.63
N ASN A 51 -7.88 -7.37 3.20
CA ASN A 51 -7.62 -6.21 4.03
C ASN A 51 -7.70 -4.92 3.22
N LEU A 52 -7.19 -4.90 2.00
CA LEU A 52 -7.28 -3.73 1.13
C LEU A 52 -8.73 -3.40 0.78
N VAL A 53 -9.54 -4.41 0.50
CA VAL A 53 -10.96 -4.19 0.26
C VAL A 53 -11.62 -3.62 1.51
N ASN A 54 -11.28 -4.14 2.68
CA ASN A 54 -11.82 -3.64 3.95
C ASN A 54 -11.40 -2.20 4.23
N LEU A 55 -10.22 -1.80 3.74
CA LEU A 55 -9.75 -0.42 3.87
C LEU A 55 -10.41 0.52 2.85
N GLY A 56 -11.23 -0.01 1.96
CA GLY A 56 -11.97 0.77 0.98
C GLY A 56 -11.39 0.78 -0.43
N TYR A 57 -10.27 0.07 -0.65
CA TYR A 57 -9.66 0.02 -1.97
C TYR A 57 -10.40 -0.96 -2.88
N THR A 58 -10.43 -0.65 -4.17
CA THR A 58 -11.08 -1.49 -5.18
C THR A 58 -10.03 -2.26 -5.95
N ARG A 59 -10.22 -3.58 -6.06
CA ARG A 59 -9.33 -4.40 -6.87
C ARG A 59 -9.65 -4.23 -8.36
N CYS A 60 -8.61 -4.13 -9.16
CA CYS A 60 -8.73 -4.05 -10.61
C CYS A 60 -7.54 -4.75 -11.26
N ASP A 61 -7.68 -5.10 -12.53
CA ASP A 61 -6.58 -5.71 -13.27
C ASP A 61 -5.56 -4.65 -13.70
N LEU A 62 -6.03 -3.46 -14.02
CA LEU A 62 -5.19 -2.35 -14.42
C LEU A 62 -5.64 -1.11 -13.66
N ILE A 63 -4.70 -0.48 -12.95
CA ILE A 63 -5.01 0.71 -12.17
C ILE A 63 -5.31 1.87 -13.11
N GLU A 64 -6.48 2.47 -12.93
CA GLU A 64 -6.93 3.61 -13.74
C GLU A 64 -7.13 4.87 -12.92
N GLY A 65 -7.13 4.77 -11.60
CA GLY A 65 -7.35 5.92 -10.75
C GLY A 65 -7.02 5.63 -9.29
N ARG A 66 -7.25 6.62 -8.47
CA ARG A 66 -6.97 6.52 -7.03
C ARG A 66 -7.91 5.55 -6.34
N GLY A 67 -7.45 4.99 -5.23
CA GLY A 67 -8.24 4.07 -4.44
C GLY A 67 -8.35 2.70 -5.06
N GLN A 68 -7.47 2.36 -5.98
CA GLN A 68 -7.46 1.06 -6.65
C GLN A 68 -6.17 0.31 -6.35
N PHE A 69 -6.25 -1.01 -6.40
CA PHE A 69 -5.06 -1.85 -6.29
C PHE A 69 -5.13 -2.99 -7.29
N SER A 70 -3.97 -3.46 -7.72
CA SER A 70 -3.86 -4.64 -8.55
C SER A 70 -2.83 -5.59 -7.96
N LEU A 71 -3.08 -6.88 -8.10
CA LEU A 71 -2.15 -7.91 -7.67
C LEU A 71 -2.00 -8.92 -8.80
N ARG A 72 -0.84 -8.89 -9.44
CA ARG A 72 -0.53 -9.78 -10.57
C ARG A 72 0.83 -10.40 -10.34
N GLY A 73 0.85 -11.74 -10.36
CA GLY A 73 2.06 -12.50 -10.15
C GLY A 73 2.68 -12.21 -8.81
N GLY A 74 3.27 -11.60 -8.29
CA GLY A 74 3.78 -11.23 -6.99
C GLY A 74 3.94 -9.73 -6.83
N ILE A 75 3.33 -8.95 -7.72
CA ILE A 75 3.47 -7.50 -7.67
C ILE A 75 2.14 -6.89 -7.25
N LEU A 76 2.16 -6.23 -6.10
CA LEU A 76 1.02 -5.49 -5.57
C LEU A 76 1.25 -4.00 -5.81
N ASP A 77 0.34 -3.39 -6.56
CA ASP A 77 0.34 -1.96 -6.81
C ASP A 77 -0.89 -1.35 -6.19
N ILE A 78 -0.71 -0.26 -5.45
CA ILE A 78 -1.81 0.44 -4.80
C ILE A 78 -1.75 1.91 -5.18
N SER A 79 -2.82 2.43 -5.76
CA SER A 79 -2.94 3.86 -6.04
C SER A 79 -3.66 4.52 -4.87
N ILE A 80 -2.91 5.16 -4.01
CA ILE A 80 -3.44 5.78 -2.79
C ILE A 80 -4.23 7.03 -3.14
N ASN A 81 -3.59 7.95 -3.88
CA ASN A 81 -4.21 9.19 -4.33
C ASN A 81 -3.50 9.64 -5.60
N ASP A 82 -3.76 10.86 -6.04
CA ASP A 82 -3.18 11.36 -7.29
C ASP A 82 -1.67 11.56 -7.21
N ALA A 83 -1.11 11.63 -6.01
CA ALA A 83 0.30 11.91 -5.79
C ALA A 83 1.10 10.69 -5.34
N ILE A 84 0.45 9.68 -4.76
CA ILE A 84 1.14 8.58 -4.09
C ILE A 84 0.66 7.24 -4.61
N GLY A 85 1.60 6.45 -5.07
CA GLY A 85 1.40 5.04 -5.38
C GLY A 85 2.38 4.20 -4.58
N VAL A 86 2.01 2.95 -4.33
CA VAL A 86 2.82 2.00 -3.57
C VAL A 86 2.97 0.74 -4.40
N ARG A 87 4.19 0.23 -4.48
CA ARG A 87 4.46 -1.08 -5.08
C ARG A 87 5.15 -1.95 -4.05
N VAL A 88 4.62 -3.16 -3.86
CA VAL A 88 5.23 -4.17 -3.01
C VAL A 88 5.41 -5.42 -3.85
N GLU A 89 6.63 -5.97 -3.84
CA GLU A 89 6.94 -7.16 -4.62
C GLU A 89 7.20 -8.34 -3.69
N PHE A 90 6.53 -9.45 -4.00
CA PHE A 90 6.57 -10.66 -3.21
C PHE A 90 7.24 -11.79 -4.00
N CYS A 91 8.03 -12.59 -3.30
CA CYS A 91 8.47 -13.90 -3.78
C CYS A 91 7.77 -14.93 -2.89
N HIS A 92 6.82 -15.67 -3.46
CA HIS A 92 5.87 -16.48 -2.71
C HIS A 92 5.10 -15.55 -1.76
N ASN A 93 5.19 -15.65 -0.48
CA ASN A 93 4.52 -14.74 0.45
C ASN A 93 5.49 -13.81 1.15
N TYR A 94 6.72 -13.73 0.67
CA TYR A 94 7.80 -12.98 1.29
C TYR A 94 8.01 -11.65 0.56
N ILE A 95 7.97 -10.54 1.30
CA ILE A 95 8.21 -9.22 0.73
C ILE A 95 9.72 -9.01 0.56
N TYR A 96 10.16 -8.83 -0.67
CA TYR A 96 11.57 -8.54 -0.91
C TYR A 96 11.83 -7.12 -1.39
N TYR A 97 10.78 -6.36 -1.72
CA TYR A 97 10.94 -5.00 -2.23
C TYR A 97 9.66 -4.19 -2.03
N HIS A 98 9.81 -2.93 -1.68
CA HIS A 98 8.69 -1.99 -1.72
C HIS A 98 9.20 -0.60 -2.06
N ILE A 99 8.32 0.21 -2.64
CA ILE A 99 8.64 1.59 -3.02
C ILE A 99 7.37 2.43 -3.00
N ILE A 100 7.53 3.71 -2.64
CA ILE A 100 6.49 4.72 -2.79
C ILE A 100 6.88 5.59 -3.98
N SER A 101 5.96 5.78 -4.92
CA SER A 101 6.23 6.57 -6.11
C SER A 101 4.95 7.22 -6.62
N LEU A 102 5.06 7.90 -7.76
CA LEU A 102 3.88 8.44 -8.43
C LEU A 102 3.05 7.29 -8.99
N PRO A 103 1.71 7.35 -8.90
CA PRO A 103 0.87 6.27 -9.42
C PRO A 103 1.09 5.99 -10.90
N SER A 104 1.42 7.00 -11.68
CA SER A 104 1.68 6.84 -13.11
C SER A 104 2.85 5.91 -13.41
N LEU A 105 3.76 5.72 -12.47
CA LEU A 105 4.91 4.85 -12.66
C LEU A 105 4.60 3.39 -12.34
N LEU A 106 3.41 3.11 -11.84
CA LEU A 106 2.97 1.74 -11.55
C LEU A 106 2.34 1.04 -12.76
N LEU A 107 2.09 1.78 -13.80
CA LEU A 107 1.45 1.25 -15.01
C LEU A 107 2.40 0.45 -15.90
#